data_89824abe69b5987b4199d333cc036914
#
_entry.id   89824abe69b5987b4199d333cc036914
#
_cell.length_a   1.000
_cell.length_b   1.000
_cell.length_c   1.000
_cell.angle_alpha   90.00
_cell.angle_beta   90.00
_cell.angle_gamma   90.00
#
_symmetry.space_group_name_H-M   'P 1'
#
loop_
_entity.id
_entity.type
_entity.pdbx_description
1 polymer ?
#
loop_
_entity_poly.entity_id
_entity_poly.type
_entity_poly.pdbx_seq_one_letter_code
_entity_poly.pdbx_strand_id
1 'polypeptide(L)'
;MLQRAGKLYVAHWKAFRICKKNEFASITNDATLKSVCLGPPQNDPKGLINRELSRLDDKVAKKCVKAGVTPVGAQFPGLCTGASDATFADCVAARVACRFCQSVNRADAILPPLNCDTFDDGVSNASCSP
;
A
#
# COMPACT_ATOMS: atom_id res chain seq x y z
N MET A 1 -8.58 -7.62 -10.72
CA MET A 1 -7.34 -7.29 -9.99
C MET A 1 -7.02 -5.81 -10.03
N LEU A 2 -6.85 -5.21 -11.19
CA LEU A 2 -6.54 -3.77 -11.32
C LEU A 2 -7.52 -2.88 -10.55
N GLN A 3 -8.81 -3.18 -10.61
CA GLN A 3 -9.81 -2.41 -9.87
C GLN A 3 -9.60 -2.49 -8.34
N ARG A 4 -9.17 -3.63 -7.79
CA ARG A 4 -8.91 -3.76 -6.35
C ARG A 4 -7.64 -3.04 -5.95
N ALA A 5 -6.58 -3.14 -6.73
CA ALA A 5 -5.36 -2.36 -6.53
C ALA A 5 -5.65 -0.85 -6.53
N GLY A 6 -6.47 -0.37 -7.47
CA GLY A 6 -6.92 1.03 -7.51
C GLY A 6 -7.71 1.45 -6.26
N LYS A 7 -8.61 0.59 -5.76
CA LYS A 7 -9.35 0.86 -4.51
C LYS A 7 -8.43 0.90 -3.29
N LEU A 8 -7.44 0.02 -3.21
CA LEU A 8 -6.44 0.04 -2.15
C LEU A 8 -5.60 1.32 -2.21
N TYR A 9 -5.16 1.75 -3.38
CA TYR A 9 -4.45 3.02 -3.55
C TYR A 9 -5.29 4.22 -3.05
N VAL A 10 -6.56 4.27 -3.41
CA VAL A 10 -7.50 5.30 -2.92
C VAL A 10 -7.70 5.21 -1.41
N ALA A 11 -7.69 4.00 -0.83
CA ALA A 11 -7.80 3.80 0.62
C ALA A 11 -6.60 4.40 1.37
N HIS A 12 -5.38 4.23 0.86
CA HIS A 12 -4.18 4.87 1.40
C HIS A 12 -4.32 6.40 1.43
N TRP A 13 -4.77 7.02 0.34
CA TRP A 13 -4.99 8.47 0.28
C TRP A 13 -6.08 8.94 1.24
N LYS A 14 -7.19 8.20 1.34
CA LYS A 14 -8.27 8.54 2.27
C LYS A 14 -7.82 8.45 3.72
N ALA A 15 -7.10 7.38 4.09
CA ALA A 15 -6.54 7.22 5.42
C ALA A 15 -5.59 8.37 5.78
N PHE A 16 -4.71 8.73 4.86
CA PHE A 16 -3.78 9.85 5.02
C PHE A 16 -4.51 11.19 5.23
N ARG A 17 -5.51 11.49 4.40
CA ARG A 17 -6.31 12.72 4.55
C ARG A 17 -7.05 12.77 5.87
N ILE A 18 -7.63 11.65 6.31
CA ILE A 18 -8.34 11.56 7.59
C ILE A 18 -7.37 11.76 8.75
N CYS A 19 -6.20 11.12 8.70
CA CYS A 19 -5.15 11.32 9.70
C CYS A 19 -4.71 12.78 9.77
N LYS A 20 -4.39 13.41 8.65
CA LYS A 20 -4.03 14.84 8.62
C LYS A 20 -5.10 15.73 9.26
N LYS A 21 -6.37 15.44 8.98
CA LYS A 21 -7.50 16.19 9.56
C LYS A 21 -7.63 15.98 11.06
N ASN A 22 -7.53 14.73 11.50
CA ASN A 22 -7.70 14.39 12.92
C ASN A 22 -6.53 14.87 13.78
N GLU A 23 -5.33 14.80 13.24
CA GLU A 23 -4.08 15.11 13.94
C GLU A 23 -3.51 16.50 13.58
N PHE A 24 -4.33 17.37 13.01
CA PHE A 24 -3.89 18.68 12.49
C PHE A 24 -3.10 19.49 13.53
N ALA A 25 -3.54 19.49 14.78
CA ALA A 25 -2.87 20.22 15.86
C ALA A 25 -1.50 19.62 16.24
N SER A 26 -1.29 18.33 15.99
CA SER A 26 -0.04 17.60 16.31
C SER A 26 0.97 17.65 15.17
N ILE A 27 0.54 17.96 13.95
CA ILE A 27 1.39 17.99 12.76
C ILE A 27 1.94 19.41 12.58
N THR A 28 3.15 19.62 13.08
CA THR A 28 3.82 20.93 13.02
C THR A 28 4.91 21.01 11.95
N ASN A 29 5.36 19.86 11.43
CA ASN A 29 6.39 19.78 10.41
C ASN A 29 6.35 18.39 9.71
N ASP A 30 7.21 18.19 8.70
CA ASP A 30 7.27 16.94 7.94
C ASP A 30 7.66 15.73 8.81
N ALA A 31 8.51 15.91 9.81
CA ALA A 31 8.89 14.82 10.71
C ALA A 31 7.69 14.33 11.53
N THR A 32 6.87 15.24 12.06
CA THR A 32 5.64 14.87 12.78
C THR A 32 4.58 14.29 11.84
N LEU A 33 4.44 14.82 10.63
CA LEU A 33 3.56 14.24 9.61
C LEU A 33 3.94 12.79 9.29
N LYS A 34 5.23 12.53 9.08
CA LYS A 34 5.72 11.17 8.82
C LYS A 34 5.46 10.23 9.98
N SER A 35 5.80 10.62 11.20
CA SER A 35 5.66 9.74 12.37
C SER A 35 4.21 9.48 12.75
N VAL A 36 3.32 10.46 12.59
CA VAL A 36 1.91 10.36 13.02
C VAL A 36 1.03 9.68 11.95
N CYS A 37 1.20 10.05 10.69
CA CYS A 37 0.29 9.61 9.62
C CYS A 37 0.89 8.60 8.63
N LEU A 38 2.19 8.59 8.45
CA LEU A 38 2.88 7.84 7.40
C LEU A 38 3.95 6.87 7.94
N GLY A 39 4.06 6.72 9.24
CA GLY A 39 4.93 5.70 9.85
C GLY A 39 4.47 4.29 9.46
N PRO A 40 5.41 3.31 9.30
CA PRO A 40 5.02 1.93 9.08
C PRO A 40 4.53 1.28 10.41
N PRO A 41 3.31 0.72 10.48
CA PRO A 41 2.27 0.81 9.45
C PRO A 41 1.65 2.20 9.36
N GLN A 42 1.14 2.54 8.17
CA GLN A 42 0.42 3.80 7.96
C GLN A 42 -0.79 3.89 8.90
N ASN A 43 -1.01 5.05 9.49
CA ASN A 43 -2.19 5.29 10.33
C ASN A 43 -3.48 5.18 9.50
N ASP A 44 -4.34 4.23 9.90
CA ASP A 44 -5.60 3.91 9.22
C ASP A 44 -6.78 4.05 10.20
N PRO A 45 -7.17 5.28 10.57
CA PRO A 45 -8.11 5.53 11.68
C PRO A 45 -9.50 4.89 11.47
N LYS A 46 -9.88 4.62 10.24
CA LYS A 46 -11.17 4.01 9.88
C LYS A 46 -11.04 2.60 9.31
N GLY A 47 -9.86 1.98 9.35
CA GLY A 47 -9.64 0.65 8.83
C GLY A 47 -9.89 0.52 7.32
N LEU A 48 -9.71 1.59 6.55
CA LEU A 48 -9.99 1.60 5.12
C LEU A 48 -8.98 0.75 4.34
N ILE A 49 -7.70 0.85 4.72
CA ILE A 49 -6.61 0.08 4.11
C ILE A 49 -6.81 -1.40 4.43
N ASN A 50 -6.97 -1.73 5.71
CA ASN A 50 -7.17 -3.12 6.15
C ASN A 50 -8.38 -3.78 5.47
N ARG A 51 -9.47 -3.04 5.29
CA ARG A 51 -10.66 -3.53 4.60
C ARG A 51 -10.39 -3.84 3.12
N GLU A 52 -9.66 -2.99 2.42
CA GLU A 52 -9.33 -3.24 1.01
C GLU A 52 -8.27 -4.33 0.85
N LEU A 53 -7.34 -4.49 1.79
CA LEU A 53 -6.41 -5.63 1.84
C LEU A 53 -7.18 -6.96 1.95
N SER A 54 -8.09 -7.08 2.92
CA SER A 54 -8.91 -8.28 3.08
C SER A 54 -9.73 -8.60 1.83
N ARG A 55 -10.26 -7.57 1.16
CA ARG A 55 -11.01 -7.74 -0.09
C ARG A 55 -10.12 -8.15 -1.27
N LEU A 56 -8.86 -7.74 -1.27
CA LEU A 56 -7.88 -8.17 -2.26
C LEU A 56 -7.58 -9.66 -2.09
N ASP A 57 -7.28 -10.11 -0.86
CA ASP A 57 -7.05 -11.51 -0.52
C ASP A 57 -8.24 -12.39 -0.91
N ASP A 58 -9.44 -11.99 -0.51
CA ASP A 58 -10.69 -12.68 -0.86
C ASP A 58 -10.87 -12.79 -2.38
N LYS A 59 -10.51 -11.75 -3.12
CA LYS A 59 -10.64 -11.75 -4.58
C LYS A 59 -9.67 -12.73 -5.22
N VAL A 60 -8.42 -12.76 -4.75
CA VAL A 60 -7.42 -13.74 -5.22
C VAL A 60 -7.89 -15.16 -4.93
N ALA A 61 -8.24 -15.45 -3.67
CA ALA A 61 -8.67 -16.77 -3.26
C ALA A 61 -9.92 -17.25 -4.02
N LYS A 62 -10.96 -16.43 -4.11
CA LYS A 62 -12.27 -16.83 -4.65
C LYS A 62 -12.35 -16.80 -6.18
N LYS A 63 -11.66 -15.85 -6.82
CA LYS A 63 -11.81 -15.61 -8.27
C LYS A 63 -10.62 -16.10 -9.10
N CYS A 64 -9.48 -16.36 -8.48
CA CYS A 64 -8.32 -16.87 -9.17
C CYS A 64 -8.05 -18.32 -8.73
N VAL A 65 -7.63 -18.53 -7.50
CA VAL A 65 -7.23 -19.85 -7.01
C VAL A 65 -8.38 -20.88 -7.12
N LYS A 66 -9.56 -20.55 -6.59
CA LYS A 66 -10.74 -21.42 -6.66
C LYS A 66 -11.22 -21.68 -8.09
N ALA A 67 -10.96 -20.76 -9.02
CA ALA A 67 -11.28 -20.93 -10.44
C ALA A 67 -10.19 -21.68 -11.23
N GLY A 68 -9.15 -22.18 -10.56
CA GLY A 68 -8.06 -22.93 -11.19
C GLY A 68 -7.00 -22.08 -11.88
N VAL A 69 -6.99 -20.77 -11.64
CA VAL A 69 -5.95 -19.87 -12.14
C VAL A 69 -4.75 -19.97 -11.19
N THR A 70 -3.92 -20.98 -11.37
CA THR A 70 -2.74 -21.23 -10.52
C THR A 70 -1.53 -21.58 -11.39
N PRO A 71 -0.33 -21.14 -11.05
CA PRO A 71 -0.03 -20.10 -10.05
C PRO A 71 -0.55 -18.73 -10.51
N VAL A 72 -1.20 -18.00 -9.60
CA VAL A 72 -1.84 -16.70 -9.93
C VAL A 72 -0.82 -15.69 -10.46
N GLY A 73 0.34 -15.62 -9.84
CA GLY A 73 1.41 -14.70 -10.23
C GLY A 73 1.83 -14.88 -11.70
N ALA A 74 1.93 -16.11 -12.19
CA ALA A 74 2.33 -16.39 -13.57
C ALA A 74 1.32 -15.91 -14.62
N GLN A 75 0.06 -15.69 -14.22
CA GLN A 75 -1.00 -15.23 -15.12
C GLN A 75 -1.05 -13.69 -15.25
N PHE A 76 -0.31 -12.97 -14.41
CA PHE A 76 -0.29 -11.51 -14.41
C PHE A 76 1.12 -11.02 -14.70
N PRO A 77 1.37 -10.41 -15.87
CA PRO A 77 2.68 -9.85 -16.19
C PRO A 77 3.01 -8.68 -15.25
N GLY A 78 4.29 -8.55 -14.89
CA GLY A 78 4.79 -7.46 -14.06
C GLY A 78 5.56 -7.95 -12.84
N LEU A 79 5.72 -7.08 -11.86
CA LEU A 79 6.62 -7.32 -10.73
C LEU A 79 6.16 -8.44 -9.78
N CYS A 80 4.90 -8.86 -9.84
CA CYS A 80 4.37 -9.96 -9.03
C CYS A 80 4.28 -11.30 -9.78
N THR A 81 4.88 -11.42 -10.96
CA THR A 81 4.85 -12.65 -11.78
C THR A 81 5.39 -13.87 -11.03
N GLY A 82 6.42 -13.71 -10.20
CA GLY A 82 7.01 -14.79 -9.42
C GLY A 82 6.33 -15.08 -8.07
N ALA A 83 5.30 -14.34 -7.70
CA ALA A 83 4.61 -14.55 -6.44
C ALA A 83 3.79 -15.84 -6.45
N SER A 84 3.83 -16.59 -5.35
CA SER A 84 2.97 -17.76 -5.14
C SER A 84 1.50 -17.33 -4.94
N ASP A 85 0.58 -18.28 -5.05
CA ASP A 85 -0.84 -18.02 -4.80
C ASP A 85 -1.09 -17.41 -3.39
N ALA A 86 -0.32 -17.83 -2.40
CA ALA A 86 -0.41 -17.35 -1.03
C ALA A 86 0.16 -15.92 -0.84
N THR A 87 1.12 -15.51 -1.66
CA THR A 87 1.85 -14.24 -1.51
C THR A 87 1.49 -13.22 -2.59
N PHE A 88 0.65 -13.57 -3.56
CA PHE A 88 0.32 -12.70 -4.68
C PHE A 88 -0.40 -11.42 -4.23
N ALA A 89 -1.36 -11.53 -3.33
CA ALA A 89 -2.09 -10.38 -2.81
C ALA A 89 -1.15 -9.43 -2.03
N ASP A 90 -0.23 -9.97 -1.22
CA ASP A 90 0.76 -9.18 -0.49
C ASP A 90 1.70 -8.45 -1.45
N CYS A 91 2.15 -9.13 -2.51
CA CYS A 91 2.96 -8.50 -3.55
C CYS A 91 2.23 -7.32 -4.20
N VAL A 92 0.96 -7.49 -4.57
CA VAL A 92 0.14 -6.40 -5.13
C VAL A 92 -0.03 -5.27 -4.13
N ALA A 93 -0.27 -5.58 -2.86
CA ALA A 93 -0.42 -4.59 -1.80
C ALA A 93 0.86 -3.77 -1.61
N ALA A 94 2.03 -4.40 -1.57
CA ALA A 94 3.33 -3.73 -1.50
C ALA A 94 3.54 -2.78 -2.69
N ARG A 95 3.21 -3.20 -3.91
CA ARG A 95 3.32 -2.33 -5.10
C ARG A 95 2.39 -1.11 -5.02
N VAL A 96 1.20 -1.27 -4.48
CA VAL A 96 0.26 -0.17 -4.25
C VAL A 96 0.81 0.80 -3.19
N ALA A 97 1.32 0.28 -2.08
CA ALA A 97 1.92 1.09 -1.02
C ALA A 97 3.16 1.85 -1.52
N CYS A 98 4.02 1.21 -2.32
CA CYS A 98 5.15 1.86 -2.99
C CYS A 98 4.70 3.07 -3.82
N ARG A 99 3.73 2.89 -4.69
CA ARG A 99 3.20 3.99 -5.54
C ARG A 99 2.58 5.11 -4.71
N PHE A 100 1.85 4.76 -3.66
CA PHE A 100 1.27 5.76 -2.77
C PHE A 100 2.38 6.58 -2.10
N CYS A 101 3.39 5.93 -1.52
CA CYS A 101 4.53 6.60 -0.89
C CYS A 101 5.25 7.57 -1.84
N GLN A 102 5.56 7.12 -3.06
CA GLN A 102 6.17 7.96 -4.09
C GLN A 102 5.29 9.17 -4.43
N SER A 103 3.98 8.95 -4.51
CA SER A 103 3.02 10.02 -4.82
C SER A 103 2.92 11.04 -3.70
N VAL A 104 2.92 10.60 -2.43
CA VAL A 104 2.92 11.50 -1.26
C VAL A 104 4.20 12.33 -1.20
N ASN A 105 5.36 11.71 -1.41
CA ASN A 105 6.64 12.43 -1.44
C ASN A 105 6.62 13.58 -2.45
N ARG A 106 5.98 13.37 -3.59
CA ARG A 106 5.87 14.40 -4.64
C ARG A 106 4.79 15.44 -4.34
N ALA A 107 3.62 14.98 -3.92
CA ALA A 107 2.45 15.86 -3.72
C ALA A 107 2.60 16.78 -2.52
N ASP A 108 3.13 16.29 -1.41
CA ASP A 108 3.33 17.06 -0.19
C ASP A 108 4.77 17.59 -0.05
N ALA A 109 5.66 17.32 -1.01
CA ALA A 109 7.06 17.76 -1.00
C ALA A 109 7.77 17.48 0.34
N ILE A 110 7.53 16.31 0.92
CA ILE A 110 8.03 15.92 2.24
C ILE A 110 9.56 15.88 2.25
N LEU A 111 10.18 16.52 3.25
CA LEU A 111 11.62 16.61 3.42
C LEU A 111 12.06 16.17 4.82
N PRO A 112 13.06 15.25 4.94
CA PRO A 112 13.50 14.37 3.87
C PRO A 112 12.36 13.44 3.42
N PRO A 113 12.39 12.95 2.17
CA PRO A 113 11.30 12.11 1.67
C PRO A 113 11.17 10.82 2.49
N LEU A 114 9.96 10.25 2.49
CA LEU A 114 9.72 8.91 3.03
C LEU A 114 10.60 7.89 2.32
N ASN A 115 11.13 6.94 3.08
CA ASN A 115 11.74 5.76 2.49
C ASN A 115 10.65 4.80 2.01
N CYS A 116 10.38 4.82 0.71
CA CYS A 116 9.30 4.04 0.12
C CYS A 116 9.61 2.54 0.08
N ASP A 117 10.89 2.17 0.11
CA ASP A 117 11.31 0.77 0.18
C ASP A 117 10.96 0.11 1.54
N THR A 118 11.05 0.89 2.62
CA THR A 118 10.61 0.40 3.94
C THR A 118 9.10 0.58 4.13
N PHE A 119 8.51 1.56 3.45
CA PHE A 119 7.08 1.84 3.59
C PHE A 119 6.20 0.77 2.95
N ASP A 120 6.63 0.15 1.85
CA ASP A 120 5.79 -0.74 1.05
C ASP A 120 5.53 -2.11 1.71
N ASP A 121 6.55 -2.71 2.33
CA ASP A 121 6.46 -4.04 2.95
C ASP A 121 7.13 -4.15 4.34
N GLY A 122 7.66 -3.05 4.86
CA GLY A 122 8.35 -2.98 6.13
C GLY A 122 9.82 -3.43 6.10
N VAL A 123 10.35 -3.77 4.93
CA VAL A 123 11.72 -4.30 4.76
C VAL A 123 12.51 -3.45 3.79
N SER A 124 13.79 -3.20 4.10
CA SER A 124 14.70 -2.55 3.16
C SER A 124 15.31 -3.60 2.22
N ASN A 125 14.69 -3.78 1.06
CA ASN A 125 15.02 -4.86 0.11
C ASN A 125 15.09 -4.41 -1.35
N ALA A 126 15.08 -3.09 -1.58
CA ALA A 126 15.05 -2.47 -2.91
C ALA A 126 13.81 -2.84 -3.75
N SER A 127 12.70 -3.21 -3.09
CA SER A 127 11.43 -3.54 -3.76
C SER A 127 10.74 -2.30 -4.33
N CYS A 128 10.99 -1.14 -3.73
CA CYS A 128 10.43 0.14 -4.13
C CYS A 128 11.52 1.20 -4.31
N SER A 129 11.79 1.57 -5.55
CA SER A 129 12.70 2.69 -5.84
C SER A 129 12.11 4.02 -5.40
N PRO A 130 12.95 4.99 -5.02
CA PRO A 130 12.47 6.32 -4.65
C PRO A 130 11.75 7.03 -5.79
#